data_b8d2908e33707335093e105517c62857
#
_entry.id   b8d2908e33707335093e105517c62857
#
_cell.length_a   1.000
_cell.length_b   1.000
_cell.length_c   1.000
_cell.angle_alpha   90.00
_cell.angle_beta   90.00
_cell.angle_gamma   90.00
#
_symmetry.space_group_name_H-M   'P 1'
#
loop_
_entity.id
_entity.type
_entity.pdbx_description
1 polymer ?
#
loop_
_entity_poly.entity_id
_entity_poly.type
_entity_poly.pdbx_seq_one_letter_code
_entity_poly.pdbx_strand_id
1 'polypeptide(L)'
;MKIRCVYLAAGNSRRFGKNKLFHMVGQKPMYLHLLDRLAAVAERHKELEIVVVSQYEELLQEAVGEGPGPVCDPSVEKERRALLAGSGRLYPVYSPQSREGVSHSIRAGILAGMPESSPISGMCRQEAGREPDVYVFFVADQPWLSERTVEAFLEFMKKVSGEDRESHPIGCVSCLGEPGNPVWFSAFYKDELLALSGDRGGKRVMKAHMDQVHFFEVEEERELWDVDTLEDQAGR
;
A
#
# COMPACT_ATOMS: atom_id res chain seq x y z
N MET A 1 -19.02 0.49 -2.09
CA MET A 1 -17.89 0.73 -1.17
C MET A 1 -16.72 1.24 -1.99
N LYS A 2 -16.05 2.33 -1.61
CA LYS A 2 -14.82 2.82 -2.24
C LYS A 2 -13.62 2.43 -1.36
N ILE A 3 -12.60 1.81 -1.93
CA ILE A 3 -11.47 1.25 -1.20
C ILE A 3 -10.20 1.95 -1.66
N ARG A 4 -9.47 2.55 -0.72
CA ARG A 4 -8.16 3.15 -0.97
C ARG A 4 -7.05 2.23 -0.51
N CYS A 5 -6.31 1.67 -1.45
CA CYS A 5 -5.09 0.94 -1.19
C CYS A 5 -3.92 1.93 -1.10
N VAL A 6 -3.40 2.16 0.10
CA VAL A 6 -2.23 2.99 0.36
C VAL A 6 -1.00 2.11 0.31
N TYR A 7 -0.20 2.29 -0.74
CA TYR A 7 1.05 1.56 -0.95
C TYR A 7 2.22 2.34 -0.38
N LEU A 8 2.76 1.90 0.75
CA LEU A 8 3.81 2.58 1.50
C LEU A 8 5.19 2.20 0.95
N ALA A 9 5.74 3.06 0.10
CA ALA A 9 7.02 2.88 -0.58
C ALA A 9 8.03 4.00 -0.23
N ALA A 10 8.11 4.38 1.05
CA ALA A 10 8.92 5.50 1.51
C ALA A 10 9.97 5.14 2.58
N GLY A 11 10.26 3.85 2.78
CA GLY A 11 11.19 3.36 3.79
C GLY A 11 12.63 3.90 3.60
N ASN A 12 13.29 4.27 4.71
CA ASN A 12 14.64 4.87 4.70
C ASN A 12 15.77 3.86 4.47
N SER A 13 15.52 2.57 4.49
CA SER A 13 16.51 1.49 4.24
C SER A 13 17.85 1.63 4.98
N ARG A 14 17.83 2.18 6.23
CA ARG A 14 19.04 2.54 6.98
C ARG A 14 20.01 1.36 7.20
N ARG A 15 19.49 0.12 7.26
CA ARG A 15 20.28 -1.09 7.47
C ARG A 15 20.82 -1.70 6.17
N PHE A 16 20.25 -1.35 5.02
CA PHE A 16 20.57 -1.95 3.73
C PHE A 16 21.76 -1.26 3.01
N GLY A 17 22.25 -0.14 3.53
CA GLY A 17 23.36 0.65 2.94
C GLY A 17 23.02 1.38 1.64
N LYS A 18 21.95 0.98 0.96
CA LYS A 18 21.33 1.59 -0.23
C LYS A 18 19.82 1.56 -0.06
N ASN A 19 19.07 2.23 -0.92
CA ASN A 19 17.62 2.15 -0.89
C ASN A 19 17.16 0.73 -1.29
N LYS A 20 16.65 -0.05 -0.31
CA LYS A 20 16.24 -1.45 -0.51
C LYS A 20 15.12 -1.59 -1.54
N LEU A 21 14.26 -0.57 -1.71
CA LEU A 21 13.14 -0.63 -2.63
C LEU A 21 13.58 -0.79 -4.09
N PHE A 22 14.71 -0.16 -4.47
CA PHE A 22 15.30 -0.31 -5.81
C PHE A 22 16.14 -1.57 -5.97
N HIS A 23 16.31 -2.35 -4.90
CA HIS A 23 17.06 -3.58 -5.01
C HIS A 23 16.27 -4.62 -5.82
N MET A 24 17.00 -5.35 -6.69
CA MET A 24 16.40 -6.36 -7.57
C MET A 24 16.10 -7.63 -6.80
N VAL A 25 14.84 -8.03 -6.79
CA VAL A 25 14.38 -9.35 -6.35
C VAL A 25 14.08 -10.14 -7.62
N GLY A 26 14.94 -11.11 -7.94
CA GLY A 26 14.93 -11.72 -9.27
C GLY A 26 15.26 -10.68 -10.36
N GLN A 27 14.35 -10.45 -11.29
CA GLN A 27 14.55 -9.53 -12.42
C GLN A 27 13.81 -8.19 -12.28
N LYS A 28 13.21 -7.92 -11.12
CA LYS A 28 12.34 -6.75 -10.90
C LYS A 28 12.71 -6.03 -9.60
N PRO A 29 12.70 -4.68 -9.55
CA PRO A 29 12.86 -3.94 -8.31
C PRO A 29 11.81 -4.36 -7.28
N MET A 30 12.22 -4.41 -6.01
CA MET A 30 11.39 -4.91 -4.91
C MET A 30 9.99 -4.25 -4.89
N TYR A 31 9.94 -2.92 -4.98
CA TYR A 31 8.67 -2.18 -4.91
C TYR A 31 7.70 -2.48 -6.06
N LEU A 32 8.14 -2.99 -7.21
CA LEU A 32 7.24 -3.32 -8.32
C LEU A 32 6.52 -4.65 -8.13
N HIS A 33 7.05 -5.58 -7.33
CA HIS A 33 6.44 -6.91 -7.18
C HIS A 33 5.00 -6.85 -6.68
N LEU A 34 4.80 -6.22 -5.54
CA LEU A 34 3.46 -6.11 -4.95
C LEU A 34 2.62 -5.04 -5.66
N LEU A 35 3.24 -3.96 -6.14
CA LEU A 35 2.52 -2.92 -6.88
C LEU A 35 1.86 -3.46 -8.16
N ASP A 36 2.55 -4.30 -8.92
CA ASP A 36 2.01 -4.91 -10.13
C ASP A 36 0.84 -5.86 -9.84
N ARG A 37 0.92 -6.62 -8.73
CA ARG A 37 -0.18 -7.47 -8.27
C ARG A 37 -1.40 -6.65 -7.84
N LEU A 38 -1.17 -5.56 -7.10
CA LEU A 38 -2.22 -4.62 -6.73
C LEU A 38 -2.87 -3.99 -7.97
N ALA A 39 -2.07 -3.62 -8.97
CA ALA A 39 -2.57 -3.08 -10.23
C ALA A 39 -3.40 -4.12 -10.99
N ALA A 40 -2.99 -5.40 -11.01
CA ALA A 40 -3.75 -6.48 -11.62
C ALA A 40 -5.10 -6.72 -10.91
N VAL A 41 -5.11 -6.67 -9.58
CA VAL A 41 -6.36 -6.75 -8.80
C VAL A 41 -7.24 -5.53 -9.07
N ALA A 42 -6.68 -4.32 -9.04
CA ALA A 42 -7.43 -3.09 -9.28
C ALA A 42 -8.04 -3.02 -10.69
N GLU A 43 -7.43 -3.64 -11.70
CA GLU A 43 -8.01 -3.73 -13.06
C GLU A 43 -9.37 -4.44 -13.04
N ARG A 44 -9.52 -5.47 -12.21
CA ARG A 44 -10.76 -6.26 -12.05
C ARG A 44 -11.77 -5.61 -11.10
N HIS A 45 -11.31 -4.83 -10.13
CA HIS A 45 -12.11 -4.22 -9.06
C HIS A 45 -12.18 -2.71 -9.21
N LYS A 46 -13.29 -2.20 -9.79
CA LYS A 46 -13.46 -0.77 -10.11
C LYS A 46 -13.56 0.15 -8.89
N GLU A 47 -13.92 -0.41 -7.74
CA GLU A 47 -14.00 0.28 -6.45
C GLU A 47 -12.64 0.55 -5.82
N LEU A 48 -11.55 -0.07 -6.33
CA LEU A 48 -10.20 0.12 -5.82
C LEU A 48 -9.52 1.34 -6.45
N GLU A 49 -8.91 2.16 -5.62
CA GLU A 49 -7.89 3.13 -6.02
C GLU A 49 -6.58 2.84 -5.30
N ILE A 50 -5.45 3.04 -5.96
CA ILE A 50 -4.11 2.81 -5.42
C ILE A 50 -3.42 4.15 -5.26
N VAL A 51 -2.94 4.44 -4.05
CA VAL A 51 -2.13 5.61 -3.73
C VAL A 51 -0.72 5.15 -3.42
N VAL A 52 0.24 5.47 -4.27
CA VAL A 52 1.65 5.14 -4.05
C VAL A 52 2.32 6.30 -3.32
N VAL A 53 2.69 6.09 -2.07
CA VAL A 53 3.35 7.10 -1.24
C VAL A 53 4.85 6.84 -1.20
N SER A 54 5.64 7.80 -1.66
CA SER A 54 7.09 7.70 -1.63
C SER A 54 7.77 9.06 -1.38
N GLN A 55 8.99 9.02 -0.84
CA GLN A 55 9.91 10.15 -0.79
C GLN A 55 10.86 10.20 -2.00
N TYR A 56 10.73 9.25 -2.93
CA TYR A 56 11.58 9.09 -4.09
C TYR A 56 10.78 9.37 -5.37
N GLU A 57 11.09 10.48 -6.05
CA GLU A 57 10.36 10.91 -7.25
C GLU A 57 10.50 9.90 -8.40
N GLU A 58 11.69 9.33 -8.58
CA GLU A 58 11.98 8.32 -9.61
C GLU A 58 11.09 7.07 -9.44
N LEU A 59 10.86 6.63 -8.19
CA LEU A 59 9.96 5.52 -7.89
C LEU A 59 8.52 5.87 -8.28
N LEU A 60 8.08 7.09 -7.99
CA LEU A 60 6.73 7.54 -8.29
C LEU A 60 6.46 7.62 -9.79
N GLN A 61 7.43 8.10 -10.59
CA GLN A 61 7.34 8.12 -12.05
C GLN A 61 7.20 6.71 -12.62
N GLU A 62 8.01 5.77 -12.16
CA GLU A 62 7.92 4.38 -12.60
C GLU A 62 6.63 3.69 -12.13
N ALA A 63 6.16 4.00 -10.93
CA ALA A 63 4.92 3.45 -10.38
C ALA A 63 3.71 3.76 -11.27
N VAL A 64 3.67 4.91 -11.91
CA VAL A 64 2.60 5.30 -12.85
C VAL A 64 2.90 4.96 -14.31
N GLY A 65 4.00 4.25 -14.58
CA GLY A 65 4.37 3.83 -15.93
C GLY A 65 5.05 4.91 -16.80
N GLU A 66 5.44 6.06 -16.22
CA GLU A 66 6.07 7.17 -16.95
C GLU A 66 7.61 7.11 -16.97
N GLY A 67 8.22 6.39 -16.04
CA GLY A 67 9.67 6.25 -15.94
C GLY A 67 10.30 5.43 -17.07
N PRO A 68 11.64 5.46 -17.21
CA PRO A 68 12.36 4.66 -18.22
C PRO A 68 12.16 3.16 -18.04
N GLY A 69 11.71 2.74 -16.87
CA GLY A 69 11.51 1.35 -16.46
C GLY A 69 12.84 0.61 -16.20
N PRO A 70 12.87 -0.38 -15.34
CA PRO A 70 13.96 -1.34 -15.35
C PRO A 70 13.94 -2.07 -16.69
N VAL A 71 15.13 -2.42 -17.21
CA VAL A 71 15.31 -3.11 -18.52
C VAL A 71 14.45 -4.40 -18.64
N CYS A 72 13.95 -4.91 -17.53
CA CYS A 72 13.18 -6.15 -17.41
C CYS A 72 11.71 -5.93 -16.97
N ASP A 73 11.19 -4.69 -17.00
CA ASP A 73 9.77 -4.47 -16.68
C ASP A 73 8.92 -4.95 -17.87
N PRO A 74 8.09 -6.01 -17.72
CA PRO A 74 7.23 -6.45 -18.79
C PRO A 74 6.32 -5.31 -19.23
N SER A 75 6.24 -5.06 -20.52
CA SER A 75 5.43 -3.98 -21.13
C SER A 75 3.99 -4.00 -20.64
N VAL A 76 3.41 -5.19 -20.45
CA VAL A 76 2.02 -5.39 -20.01
C VAL A 76 1.76 -4.83 -18.61
N GLU A 77 2.67 -5.05 -17.65
CA GLU A 77 2.52 -4.55 -16.28
C GLU A 77 2.67 -3.03 -16.23
N LYS A 78 3.66 -2.50 -16.96
CA LYS A 78 3.86 -1.05 -17.10
C LYS A 78 2.65 -0.37 -17.76
N GLU A 79 2.13 -0.93 -18.86
CA GLU A 79 0.93 -0.44 -19.53
C GLU A 79 -0.29 -0.45 -18.60
N ARG A 80 -0.48 -1.51 -17.82
CA ARG A 80 -1.56 -1.60 -16.82
C ARG A 80 -1.47 -0.48 -15.79
N ARG A 81 -0.28 -0.21 -15.24
CA ARG A 81 -0.09 0.89 -14.31
C ARG A 81 -0.40 2.24 -14.96
N ALA A 82 0.08 2.47 -16.18
CA ALA A 82 -0.20 3.69 -16.94
C ALA A 82 -1.70 3.88 -17.22
N LEU A 83 -2.44 2.83 -17.57
CA LEU A 83 -3.89 2.86 -17.79
C LEU A 83 -4.64 3.19 -16.48
N LEU A 84 -4.24 2.60 -15.36
CA LEU A 84 -4.83 2.91 -14.05
C LEU A 84 -4.53 4.36 -13.67
N ALA A 85 -3.32 4.85 -13.91
CA ALA A 85 -2.95 6.25 -13.67
C ALA A 85 -3.77 7.21 -14.53
N GLY A 86 -3.88 6.95 -15.83
CA GLY A 86 -4.69 7.74 -16.75
C GLY A 86 -6.20 7.77 -16.41
N SER A 87 -6.70 6.73 -15.76
CA SER A 87 -8.08 6.68 -15.25
C SER A 87 -8.26 7.28 -13.86
N GLY A 88 -7.21 7.81 -13.24
CA GLY A 88 -7.23 8.37 -11.89
C GLY A 88 -7.46 7.34 -10.79
N ARG A 89 -7.08 6.07 -11.03
CA ARG A 89 -7.22 4.98 -10.06
C ARG A 89 -5.88 4.48 -9.49
N LEU A 90 -4.77 4.94 -10.05
CA LEU A 90 -3.44 4.82 -9.48
C LEU A 90 -2.79 6.19 -9.55
N TYR A 91 -2.35 6.74 -8.42
CA TYR A 91 -1.71 8.03 -8.41
C TYR A 91 -0.58 8.14 -7.38
N PRO A 92 0.49 8.85 -7.76
CA PRO A 92 1.65 9.03 -6.92
C PRO A 92 1.43 10.14 -5.90
N VAL A 93 2.00 9.98 -4.72
CA VAL A 93 2.06 11.01 -3.67
C VAL A 93 3.48 11.17 -3.19
N TYR A 94 4.06 12.32 -3.48
CA TYR A 94 5.39 12.66 -2.99
C TYR A 94 5.31 13.12 -1.54
N SER A 95 6.01 12.42 -0.65
CA SER A 95 6.02 12.69 0.78
C SER A 95 7.46 12.70 1.33
N PRO A 96 8.18 13.82 1.21
CA PRO A 96 9.55 13.93 1.71
C PRO A 96 9.64 13.80 3.23
N GLN A 97 8.56 14.13 3.97
CA GLN A 97 8.48 13.96 5.42
C GLN A 97 8.42 12.48 5.84
N SER A 98 8.16 11.56 4.93
CA SER A 98 8.16 10.11 5.23
C SER A 98 9.50 9.61 5.78
N ARG A 99 10.60 10.32 5.52
CA ARG A 99 11.91 10.06 6.14
C ARG A 99 11.92 10.23 7.67
N GLU A 100 10.97 10.98 8.22
CA GLU A 100 10.84 11.27 9.65
C GLU A 100 10.01 10.21 10.38
N GLY A 101 9.32 9.33 9.63
CA GLY A 101 8.56 8.21 10.19
C GLY A 101 7.36 7.80 9.34
N VAL A 102 6.91 6.57 9.55
CA VAL A 102 5.81 5.95 8.77
C VAL A 102 4.49 6.70 8.91
N SER A 103 4.24 7.41 10.01
CA SER A 103 3.03 8.20 10.22
C SER A 103 2.84 9.28 9.15
N HIS A 104 3.93 9.85 8.61
CA HIS A 104 3.87 10.82 7.52
C HIS A 104 3.42 10.17 6.22
N SER A 105 3.87 8.95 5.93
CA SER A 105 3.41 8.18 4.77
C SER A 105 1.94 7.82 4.86
N ILE A 106 1.48 7.39 6.03
CA ILE A 106 0.06 7.07 6.30
C ILE A 106 -0.79 8.32 6.08
N ARG A 107 -0.41 9.47 6.67
CA ARG A 107 -1.11 10.74 6.50
C ARG A 107 -1.18 11.17 5.05
N ALA A 108 -0.06 11.12 4.33
CA ALA A 108 0.00 11.48 2.92
C ALA A 108 -0.94 10.60 2.07
N GLY A 109 -0.99 9.30 2.33
CA GLY A 109 -1.88 8.37 1.64
C GLY A 109 -3.36 8.59 1.94
N ILE A 110 -3.71 8.89 3.19
CA ILE A 110 -5.09 9.18 3.58
C ILE A 110 -5.58 10.49 2.95
N LEU A 111 -4.76 11.54 2.98
CA LEU A 111 -5.10 12.88 2.47
C LEU A 111 -4.95 13.03 0.96
N ALA A 112 -4.45 12.02 0.27
CA ALA A 112 -4.27 12.03 -1.17
C ALA A 112 -5.57 12.43 -1.92
N GLY A 113 -5.46 13.31 -2.92
CA GLY A 113 -6.62 13.79 -3.70
C GLY A 113 -7.47 14.83 -3.00
N MET A 114 -7.11 15.29 -1.79
CA MET A 114 -7.74 16.45 -1.18
C MET A 114 -7.15 17.76 -1.74
N PRO A 115 -7.93 18.87 -1.82
CA PRO A 115 -7.52 20.11 -2.50
C PRO A 115 -6.20 20.72 -2.01
N GLU A 116 -5.78 20.44 -0.79
CA GLU A 116 -4.58 21.01 -0.15
C GLU A 116 -3.34 20.11 -0.21
N SER A 117 -3.43 18.91 -0.79
CA SER A 117 -2.40 17.87 -0.62
C SER A 117 -1.39 17.74 -1.77
N SER A 118 -1.43 18.52 -2.85
CA SER A 118 -0.52 18.36 -3.98
C SER A 118 0.46 19.52 -4.18
N PRO A 119 1.76 19.37 -3.81
CA PRO A 119 2.80 20.31 -4.18
C PRO A 119 3.40 20.08 -5.58
N ILE A 120 3.06 18.99 -6.27
CA ILE A 120 3.57 18.70 -7.62
C ILE A 120 2.63 19.32 -8.64
N SER A 121 3.05 20.48 -9.15
CA SER A 121 2.39 21.21 -10.24
C SER A 121 2.43 20.36 -11.51
N GLY A 122 1.27 19.88 -11.96
CA GLY A 122 1.09 19.26 -13.27
C GLY A 122 0.49 17.85 -13.31
N MET A 123 0.51 17.07 -12.24
CA MET A 123 -0.06 15.74 -12.21
C MET A 123 -1.49 15.76 -11.65
N CYS A 124 -2.45 15.46 -12.50
CA CYS A 124 -3.88 15.22 -12.26
C CYS A 124 -4.52 15.96 -11.08
N ARG A 125 -5.18 17.09 -11.37
CA ARG A 125 -6.29 17.60 -10.56
C ARG A 125 -7.43 16.59 -10.69
N GLN A 126 -7.54 15.66 -9.74
CA GLN A 126 -8.78 14.90 -9.62
C GLN A 126 -9.83 15.84 -8.99
N GLU A 127 -11.01 15.87 -9.60
CA GLU A 127 -12.20 16.38 -8.91
C GLU A 127 -12.30 15.64 -7.57
N ALA A 128 -12.61 16.36 -6.51
CA ALA A 128 -12.75 15.81 -5.17
C ALA A 128 -13.79 14.67 -5.20
N GLY A 129 -13.30 13.45 -5.42
CA GLY A 129 -14.14 12.25 -5.44
C GLY A 129 -14.66 11.95 -4.03
N ARG A 130 -15.69 11.10 -3.97
CA ARG A 130 -16.21 10.60 -2.69
C ARG A 130 -15.05 10.05 -1.84
N GLU A 131 -15.02 10.37 -0.55
CA GLU A 131 -14.06 9.81 0.40
C GLU A 131 -14.11 8.27 0.38
N PRO A 132 -12.98 7.58 0.61
CA PRO A 132 -12.96 6.14 0.76
C PRO A 132 -13.80 5.70 1.96
N ASP A 133 -14.44 4.54 1.84
CA ASP A 133 -15.12 3.89 2.95
C ASP A 133 -14.12 3.06 3.80
N VAL A 134 -13.00 2.65 3.17
CA VAL A 134 -11.96 1.81 3.78
C VAL A 134 -10.57 2.22 3.28
N TYR A 135 -9.58 2.19 4.16
CA TYR A 135 -8.15 2.32 3.86
C TYR A 135 -7.44 0.99 4.08
N VAL A 136 -6.72 0.50 3.07
CA VAL A 136 -5.89 -0.70 3.16
C VAL A 136 -4.43 -0.31 2.99
N PHE A 137 -3.58 -0.65 3.95
CA PHE A 137 -2.16 -0.30 3.94
C PHE A 137 -1.33 -1.51 3.54
N PHE A 138 -0.62 -1.37 2.43
CA PHE A 138 0.37 -2.32 1.93
C PHE A 138 1.78 -1.74 2.09
N VAL A 139 2.78 -2.59 2.30
CA VAL A 139 4.18 -2.20 2.43
C VAL A 139 4.99 -2.71 1.24
N ALA A 140 5.88 -1.88 0.71
CA ALA A 140 6.59 -2.17 -0.54
C ALA A 140 7.74 -3.18 -0.39
N ASP A 141 8.06 -3.59 0.82
CA ASP A 141 9.12 -4.53 1.16
C ASP A 141 8.64 -5.99 1.37
N GLN A 142 7.39 -6.28 0.98
CA GLN A 142 6.82 -7.63 0.94
C GLN A 142 6.66 -8.14 -0.51
N PRO A 143 7.75 -8.49 -1.21
CA PRO A 143 7.70 -8.85 -2.63
C PRO A 143 7.04 -10.21 -2.90
N TRP A 144 6.80 -11.03 -1.88
CA TRP A 144 6.22 -12.37 -2.04
C TRP A 144 4.72 -12.45 -1.79
N LEU A 145 4.09 -11.40 -1.25
CA LEU A 145 2.63 -11.39 -1.05
C LEU A 145 1.93 -11.61 -2.40
N SER A 146 1.23 -12.74 -2.54
CA SER A 146 0.67 -13.17 -3.81
C SER A 146 -0.56 -12.37 -4.23
N GLU A 147 -0.82 -12.30 -5.53
CA GLU A 147 -2.04 -11.69 -6.07
C GLU A 147 -3.30 -12.37 -5.52
N ARG A 148 -3.26 -13.70 -5.40
CA ARG A 148 -4.35 -14.49 -4.84
C ARG A 148 -4.66 -14.10 -3.40
N THR A 149 -3.63 -13.94 -2.57
CA THR A 149 -3.77 -13.54 -1.17
C THR A 149 -4.30 -12.11 -1.06
N VAL A 150 -3.81 -11.19 -1.89
CA VAL A 150 -4.33 -9.82 -1.97
C VAL A 150 -5.83 -9.84 -2.29
N GLU A 151 -6.23 -10.57 -3.33
CA GLU A 151 -7.64 -10.64 -3.74
C GLU A 151 -8.52 -11.27 -2.66
N ALA A 152 -8.09 -12.38 -2.07
CA ALA A 152 -8.81 -13.06 -1.00
C ALA A 152 -8.94 -12.17 0.27
N PHE A 153 -7.91 -11.41 0.60
CA PHE A 153 -7.94 -10.46 1.72
C PHE A 153 -8.93 -9.31 1.47
N LEU A 154 -8.99 -8.79 0.24
CA LEU A 154 -9.97 -7.76 -0.12
C LEU A 154 -11.41 -8.28 -0.11
N GLU A 155 -11.64 -9.51 -0.56
CA GLU A 155 -12.96 -10.15 -0.47
C GLU A 155 -13.36 -10.42 1.00
N PHE A 156 -12.44 -10.90 1.82
CA PHE A 156 -12.65 -11.03 3.26
C PHE A 156 -13.04 -9.69 3.90
N MET A 157 -12.33 -8.62 3.58
CA MET A 157 -12.63 -7.26 4.03
C MET A 157 -14.05 -6.83 3.64
N LYS A 158 -14.45 -7.04 2.36
CA LYS A 158 -15.79 -6.69 1.88
C LYS A 158 -16.86 -7.46 2.64
N LYS A 159 -16.64 -8.74 2.90
CA LYS A 159 -17.55 -9.60 3.67
C LYS A 159 -17.73 -9.06 5.08
N VAL A 160 -16.64 -8.88 5.82
CA VAL A 160 -16.67 -8.38 7.21
C VAL A 160 -17.32 -6.99 7.29
N SER A 161 -16.98 -6.08 6.39
CA SER A 161 -17.57 -4.72 6.35
C SER A 161 -19.04 -4.71 5.95
N GLY A 162 -19.55 -5.78 5.36
CA GLY A 162 -20.95 -5.92 4.95
C GLY A 162 -21.85 -6.60 5.99
N GLU A 163 -21.29 -7.31 6.96
CA GLU A 163 -22.05 -8.10 7.94
C GLU A 163 -22.76 -7.21 8.98
N ASP A 164 -22.13 -6.11 9.39
CA ASP A 164 -22.71 -5.15 10.32
C ASP A 164 -22.37 -3.72 9.91
N ARG A 165 -23.40 -2.92 9.63
CA ARG A 165 -23.23 -1.52 9.20
C ARG A 165 -22.88 -0.57 10.34
N GLU A 166 -23.12 -0.95 11.58
CA GLU A 166 -22.83 -0.17 12.78
C GLU A 166 -21.43 -0.49 13.33
N SER A 167 -20.86 -1.63 12.94
CA SER A 167 -19.49 -1.96 13.30
C SER A 167 -18.48 -1.18 12.46
N HIS A 168 -17.35 -0.91 13.07
CA HIS A 168 -16.21 -0.27 12.40
C HIS A 168 -15.03 -1.24 12.41
N PRO A 169 -15.07 -2.28 11.56
CA PRO A 169 -14.09 -3.34 11.63
C PRO A 169 -12.70 -2.87 11.18
N ILE A 170 -11.69 -3.52 11.76
CA ILE A 170 -10.29 -3.49 11.36
C ILE A 170 -9.93 -4.89 10.91
N GLY A 171 -9.15 -5.04 9.84
CA GLY A 171 -8.67 -6.35 9.44
C GLY A 171 -7.17 -6.39 9.30
N CYS A 172 -6.60 -7.54 9.63
CA CYS A 172 -5.18 -7.76 9.58
C CYS A 172 -4.90 -9.15 9.01
N VAL A 173 -3.92 -9.26 8.13
CA VAL A 173 -3.39 -10.59 7.81
C VAL A 173 -2.66 -11.16 9.01
N SER A 174 -2.69 -12.48 9.17
CA SER A 174 -1.90 -13.19 10.17
C SER A 174 -1.32 -14.46 9.58
N CYS A 175 -0.23 -14.93 10.15
CA CYS A 175 0.31 -16.26 9.89
C CYS A 175 0.78 -16.86 11.22
N LEU A 176 0.35 -18.08 11.51
CA LEU A 176 0.64 -18.77 12.78
C LEU A 176 0.29 -17.93 14.03
N GLY A 177 -0.77 -17.09 13.92
CA GLY A 177 -1.22 -16.22 15.00
C GLY A 177 -0.45 -14.89 15.12
N GLU A 178 0.58 -14.66 14.31
CA GLU A 178 1.34 -13.41 14.31
C GLU A 178 0.77 -12.41 13.28
N PRO A 179 0.38 -11.19 13.71
CA PRO A 179 -0.17 -10.17 12.83
C PRO A 179 0.88 -9.58 11.89
N GLY A 180 0.52 -9.43 10.60
CA GLY A 180 1.36 -8.87 9.55
C GLY A 180 0.72 -7.72 8.77
N ASN A 181 1.32 -7.36 7.64
CA ASN A 181 0.71 -6.50 6.63
C ASN A 181 0.25 -7.37 5.45
N PRO A 182 -0.81 -6.94 4.73
CA PRO A 182 -1.58 -5.71 4.84
C PRO A 182 -2.53 -5.63 6.04
N VAL A 183 -2.87 -4.38 6.40
CA VAL A 183 -3.90 -4.08 7.42
C VAL A 183 -4.91 -3.12 6.80
N TRP A 184 -6.21 -3.31 7.05
CA TRP A 184 -7.23 -2.38 6.63
C TRP A 184 -8.00 -1.80 7.81
N PHE A 185 -8.52 -0.58 7.63
CA PHE A 185 -9.29 0.16 8.61
C PHE A 185 -10.55 0.73 7.95
N SER A 186 -11.69 0.63 8.60
CA SER A 186 -12.84 1.45 8.27
C SER A 186 -12.46 2.94 8.30
N ALA A 187 -13.07 3.74 7.45
CA ALA A 187 -12.85 5.20 7.44
C ALA A 187 -13.18 5.89 8.77
N PHE A 188 -13.91 5.22 9.66
CA PHE A 188 -14.16 5.65 11.03
C PHE A 188 -12.87 5.98 11.78
N TYR A 189 -11.80 5.22 11.56
CA TYR A 189 -10.49 5.43 12.22
C TYR A 189 -9.60 6.47 11.55
N LYS A 190 -10.11 7.21 10.56
CA LYS A 190 -9.32 8.22 9.82
C LYS A 190 -8.60 9.20 10.73
N ASP A 191 -9.31 9.77 11.71
CA ASP A 191 -8.75 10.80 12.58
C ASP A 191 -7.67 10.21 13.51
N GLU A 192 -7.85 8.99 14.01
CA GLU A 192 -6.83 8.31 14.81
C GLU A 192 -5.57 7.98 13.98
N LEU A 193 -5.74 7.55 12.72
CA LEU A 193 -4.64 7.32 11.79
C LEU A 193 -3.90 8.63 11.47
N LEU A 194 -4.62 9.74 11.29
CA LEU A 194 -4.03 11.08 11.07
C LEU A 194 -3.33 11.63 12.31
N ALA A 195 -3.72 11.22 13.51
CA ALA A 195 -3.09 11.60 14.77
C ALA A 195 -1.79 10.82 15.08
N LEU A 196 -1.44 9.81 14.28
CA LEU A 196 -0.18 9.09 14.43
C LEU A 196 1.03 10.03 14.23
N SER A 197 2.13 9.75 14.94
CA SER A 197 3.36 10.54 14.89
C SER A 197 4.62 9.68 14.91
N GLY A 198 5.68 10.12 14.21
CA GLY A 198 6.97 9.43 14.12
C GLY A 198 6.84 8.04 13.48
N ASP A 199 7.58 7.08 13.99
CA ASP A 199 7.56 5.68 13.47
C ASP A 199 6.38 4.84 13.99
N ARG A 200 5.31 5.49 14.47
CA ARG A 200 4.10 4.78 14.89
C ARG A 200 3.20 4.54 13.68
N GLY A 201 3.03 3.28 13.32
CA GLY A 201 2.16 2.83 12.25
C GLY A 201 0.76 2.43 12.71
N GLY A 202 -0.06 1.94 11.78
CA GLY A 202 -1.45 1.50 12.03
C GLY A 202 -1.60 0.44 13.13
N LYS A 203 -0.56 -0.34 13.42
CA LYS A 203 -0.55 -1.30 14.55
C LYS A 203 -0.92 -0.66 15.90
N ARG A 204 -0.67 0.64 16.08
CA ARG A 204 -1.05 1.34 17.31
C ARG A 204 -2.58 1.49 17.42
N VAL A 205 -3.22 1.91 16.33
CA VAL A 205 -4.70 2.03 16.26
C VAL A 205 -5.32 0.64 16.40
N MET A 206 -4.82 -0.35 15.67
CA MET A 206 -5.28 -1.74 15.78
C MET A 206 -5.23 -2.26 17.23
N LYS A 207 -4.12 -2.03 17.94
CA LYS A 207 -3.98 -2.45 19.34
C LYS A 207 -4.93 -1.75 20.31
N ALA A 208 -5.37 -0.54 20.01
CA ALA A 208 -6.34 0.19 20.82
C ALA A 208 -7.77 -0.35 20.65
N HIS A 209 -8.03 -1.05 19.56
CA HIS A 209 -9.37 -1.55 19.16
C HIS A 209 -9.35 -3.05 18.82
N MET A 210 -8.67 -3.86 19.65
CA MET A 210 -8.49 -5.31 19.42
C MET A 210 -9.80 -6.08 19.33
N ASP A 211 -10.85 -5.60 19.96
CA ASP A 211 -12.21 -6.13 19.91
C ASP A 211 -12.88 -5.97 18.52
N GLN A 212 -12.37 -5.05 17.69
CA GLN A 212 -12.84 -4.80 16.32
C GLN A 212 -11.93 -5.45 15.27
N VAL A 213 -10.88 -6.18 15.68
CA VAL A 213 -9.90 -6.75 14.75
C VAL A 213 -10.33 -8.13 14.28
N HIS A 214 -10.39 -8.28 12.96
CA HIS A 214 -10.63 -9.54 12.27
C HIS A 214 -9.34 -10.00 11.59
N PHE A 215 -8.94 -11.23 11.84
CA PHE A 215 -7.71 -11.80 11.27
C PHE A 215 -8.01 -12.64 10.03
N PHE A 216 -7.23 -12.42 8.99
CA PHE A 216 -7.19 -13.23 7.78
C PHE A 216 -5.92 -14.08 7.80
N GLU A 217 -6.05 -15.37 8.01
CA GLU A 217 -4.92 -16.29 8.09
C GLU A 217 -4.36 -16.58 6.71
N VAL A 218 -3.05 -16.38 6.53
CA VAL A 218 -2.29 -16.69 5.33
C VAL A 218 -1.59 -18.03 5.52
N GLU A 219 -1.66 -18.92 4.54
CA GLU A 219 -1.12 -20.28 4.62
C GLU A 219 0.42 -20.30 4.54
N GLU A 220 1.00 -19.43 3.73
CA GLU A 220 2.43 -19.39 3.47
C GLU A 220 3.09 -18.21 4.21
N GLU A 221 3.84 -18.50 5.27
CA GLU A 221 4.56 -17.49 6.06
C GLU A 221 5.42 -16.56 5.20
N ARG A 222 6.03 -17.09 4.15
CA ARG A 222 6.86 -16.34 3.21
C ARG A 222 6.15 -15.15 2.57
N GLU A 223 4.85 -15.21 2.37
CA GLU A 223 4.08 -14.11 1.79
C GLU A 223 4.14 -12.84 2.65
N LEU A 224 4.32 -13.01 3.96
CA LEU A 224 4.37 -11.90 4.93
C LEU A 224 5.79 -11.47 5.31
N TRP A 225 6.83 -12.05 4.71
CA TRP A 225 8.20 -11.67 5.03
C TRP A 225 8.56 -10.30 4.46
N ASP A 226 9.06 -9.43 5.33
CA ASP A 226 9.71 -8.19 4.94
C ASP A 226 11.16 -8.49 4.52
N VAL A 227 11.62 -7.88 3.43
CA VAL A 227 13.04 -7.94 3.04
C VAL A 227 13.78 -6.80 3.72
N ASP A 228 14.48 -7.09 4.81
CA ASP A 228 15.28 -6.12 5.56
C ASP A 228 16.76 -6.20 5.27
N THR A 229 17.26 -7.35 4.77
CA THR A 229 18.66 -7.62 4.46
C THR A 229 18.81 -8.34 3.11
N LEU A 230 20.03 -8.38 2.57
CA LEU A 230 20.32 -9.16 1.35
C LEU A 230 20.17 -10.68 1.58
N GLU A 231 20.33 -11.13 2.81
CA GLU A 231 20.18 -12.54 3.20
C GLU A 231 18.72 -13.00 3.17
N ASP A 232 17.78 -12.11 3.47
CA ASP A 232 16.35 -12.41 3.45
C ASP A 232 15.85 -12.80 2.05
N GLN A 233 16.56 -12.40 0.99
CA GLN A 233 16.22 -12.76 -0.40
C GLN A 233 16.54 -14.19 -0.76
N ALA A 234 17.58 -14.77 -0.15
CA ALA A 234 18.04 -16.13 -0.46
C ALA A 234 17.09 -17.21 0.08
N GLY A 235 16.10 -16.84 0.88
CA GLY A 235 15.18 -17.74 1.58
C GLY A 235 15.87 -18.32 2.82
N ARG A 236 15.27 -18.08 3.97
CA ARG A 236 15.61 -18.85 5.19
C ARG A 236 15.26 -20.30 5.01
#